data_9ebcbd594d413f8070d264546128df1e
#
_entry.id   9ebcbd594d413f8070d264546128df1e
#
_cell.length_a   1.000
_cell.length_b   1.000
_cell.length_c   1.000
_cell.angle_alpha   90.00
_cell.angle_beta   90.00
_cell.angle_gamma   90.00
#
_symmetry.space_group_name_H-M   'P 1'
#
loop_
_entity.id
_entity.type
_entity.pdbx_description
1 polymer ?
#
loop_
_entity_poly.entity_id
_entity_poly.type
_entity_poly.pdbx_seq_one_letter_code
_entity_poly.pdbx_strand_id
1 'polypeptide(L)'
;SRGLGDVYKRQLLFMAIGILAVLLIQFPAIPEITDGLQNKHPNAVNSPIFPMMFISIACGAISGFHATQSPLMARCMTNENQGRSIFYGSMVTEGIVALIWAAAATYFFSPEGQSAFGITENADNVNGSAAIIVQKISEGWLGVIGGFLAILGVIAAPITSGDTAFRSARLIIADFMKIEQKSITKRLVICIPLFILAIGILIYSLADKDGFEMIWRYFAWCNQTLAVFTLWAITVYLAQKKKLYWVTLIPALFMTTVTITYILYDPIGINLSYNLSVSIGTVSYTHLTLPT
;
A
#
# COMPACT_ATOMS: atom_id res chain seq x y z
N SER A 1 13.59 -19.58 -9.59
CA SER A 1 12.85 -18.39 -9.13
C SER A 1 13.01 -17.12 -9.99
N ARG A 2 14.08 -16.98 -10.79
CA ARG A 2 14.24 -15.81 -11.70
C ARG A 2 13.16 -15.75 -12.78
N GLY A 3 12.73 -16.87 -13.36
CA GLY A 3 11.76 -16.92 -14.45
C GLY A 3 10.33 -16.46 -14.05
N LEU A 4 9.84 -16.84 -12.88
CA LEU A 4 8.48 -16.49 -12.45
C LEU A 4 8.34 -14.98 -12.16
N GLY A 5 9.36 -14.39 -11.53
CA GLY A 5 9.39 -12.95 -11.25
C GLY A 5 9.41 -12.09 -12.50
N ASP A 6 10.05 -12.54 -13.56
CA ASP A 6 10.12 -11.78 -14.82
C ASP A 6 8.83 -11.89 -15.64
N VAL A 7 8.13 -13.03 -15.54
CA VAL A 7 6.85 -13.24 -16.25
C VAL A 7 5.77 -12.34 -15.66
N TYR A 8 5.58 -12.33 -14.33
CA TYR A 8 4.50 -11.54 -13.74
C TYR A 8 4.74 -10.03 -13.84
N LYS A 9 6.02 -9.57 -13.82
CA LYS A 9 6.34 -8.14 -14.02
C LYS A 9 5.90 -7.65 -15.40
N ARG A 10 6.21 -8.43 -16.44
CA ARG A 10 5.76 -8.12 -17.81
C ARG A 10 4.24 -8.12 -17.91
N GLN A 11 3.59 -9.07 -17.29
CA GLN A 11 2.14 -9.19 -17.25
C GLN A 11 1.47 -7.97 -16.59
N LEU A 12 1.92 -7.55 -15.40
CA LEU A 12 1.41 -6.37 -14.73
C LEU A 12 1.65 -5.09 -15.55
N LEU A 13 2.81 -4.99 -16.21
CA LEU A 13 3.12 -3.88 -17.09
C LEU A 13 2.18 -3.86 -18.32
N PHE A 14 1.96 -5.00 -18.97
CA PHE A 14 1.03 -5.10 -20.11
C PHE A 14 -0.40 -4.75 -19.71
N MET A 15 -0.84 -5.19 -18.52
CA MET A 15 -2.15 -4.86 -17.99
C MET A 15 -2.28 -3.35 -17.72
N ALA A 16 -1.29 -2.73 -17.07
CA ALA A 16 -1.27 -1.29 -16.82
C ALA A 16 -1.26 -0.47 -18.12
N ILE A 17 -0.46 -0.88 -19.11
CA ILE A 17 -0.42 -0.23 -20.43
C ILE A 17 -1.75 -0.41 -21.17
N GLY A 18 -2.36 -1.61 -21.09
CA GLY A 18 -3.66 -1.87 -21.69
C GLY A 18 -4.76 -0.99 -21.10
N ILE A 19 -4.83 -0.87 -19.78
CA ILE A 19 -5.80 0.00 -19.10
C ILE A 19 -5.53 1.47 -19.44
N LEU A 20 -4.27 1.90 -19.46
CA LEU A 20 -3.90 3.26 -19.87
C LEU A 20 -4.32 3.54 -21.30
N ALA A 21 -4.13 2.60 -22.23
CA ALA A 21 -4.56 2.74 -23.61
C ALA A 21 -6.08 2.90 -23.71
N VAL A 22 -6.87 2.13 -22.96
CA VAL A 22 -8.33 2.29 -22.93
C VAL A 22 -8.71 3.66 -22.36
N LEU A 23 -8.10 4.10 -21.26
CA LEU A 23 -8.33 5.43 -20.69
C LEU A 23 -8.04 6.56 -21.68
N LEU A 24 -6.99 6.42 -22.50
CA LEU A 24 -6.61 7.44 -23.49
C LEU A 24 -7.42 7.38 -24.78
N ILE A 25 -7.90 6.21 -25.20
CA ILE A 25 -8.66 6.04 -26.45
C ILE A 25 -10.15 6.29 -26.24
N GLN A 26 -10.73 5.72 -25.20
CA GLN A 26 -12.16 5.83 -24.93
C GLN A 26 -12.51 7.15 -24.21
N PHE A 27 -11.54 7.81 -23.57
CA PHE A 27 -11.76 9.02 -22.78
C PHE A 27 -13.00 8.90 -21.89
N PRO A 28 -13.06 7.88 -21.02
CA PRO A 28 -14.24 7.71 -20.16
C PRO A 28 -14.41 8.96 -19.29
N ALA A 29 -15.66 9.32 -18.99
CA ALA A 29 -15.98 10.47 -18.15
C ALA A 29 -15.53 10.20 -16.71
N ILE A 30 -14.28 10.52 -16.40
CA ILE A 30 -13.75 10.44 -15.03
C ILE A 30 -14.27 11.67 -14.28
N PRO A 31 -14.88 11.50 -13.09
CA PRO A 31 -15.31 12.62 -12.27
C PRO A 31 -14.19 13.62 -12.01
N GLU A 32 -14.51 14.90 -12.04
CA GLU A 32 -13.58 16.00 -11.75
C GLU A 32 -12.99 15.88 -10.34
N ILE A 33 -11.74 16.34 -10.17
CA ILE A 33 -11.08 16.35 -8.85
C ILE A 33 -11.90 17.12 -7.82
N THR A 34 -12.59 18.18 -8.23
CA THR A 34 -13.49 18.98 -7.38
C THR A 34 -14.65 18.18 -6.82
N ASP A 35 -15.17 17.21 -7.57
CA ASP A 35 -16.20 16.28 -7.11
C ASP A 35 -15.66 15.29 -6.07
N GLY A 36 -14.36 14.97 -6.14
CA GLY A 36 -13.66 14.13 -5.18
C GLY A 36 -13.40 14.80 -3.83
N LEU A 37 -13.61 16.11 -3.69
CA LEU A 37 -13.56 16.81 -2.40
C LEU A 37 -14.78 16.53 -1.54
N GLN A 38 -15.85 15.98 -2.13
CA GLN A 38 -17.03 15.53 -1.39
C GLN A 38 -16.85 14.05 -1.01
N ASN A 39 -17.19 13.71 0.23
CA ASN A 39 -17.18 12.33 0.67
C ASN A 39 -18.36 11.57 0.07
N LYS A 40 -18.08 10.77 -0.96
CA LYS A 40 -19.07 9.92 -1.64
C LYS A 40 -19.09 8.47 -1.12
N HIS A 41 -18.36 8.20 -0.02
CA HIS A 41 -18.38 6.88 0.60
C HIS A 41 -19.79 6.55 1.11
N PRO A 42 -20.33 5.33 0.89
CA PRO A 42 -21.66 4.93 1.36
C PRO A 42 -21.88 5.18 2.86
N ASN A 43 -20.81 4.98 3.65
CA ASN A 43 -20.79 5.27 5.09
C ASN A 43 -19.94 6.53 5.40
N ALA A 44 -20.29 7.67 4.78
CA ALA A 44 -19.52 8.91 4.87
C ALA A 44 -19.35 9.44 6.31
N VAL A 45 -20.30 9.15 7.19
CA VAL A 45 -20.27 9.59 8.59
C VAL A 45 -19.16 8.89 9.38
N ASN A 46 -19.00 7.58 9.20
CA ASN A 46 -17.99 6.79 9.91
C ASN A 46 -16.67 6.66 9.13
N SER A 47 -16.66 7.06 7.86
CA SER A 47 -15.49 7.00 6.98
C SER A 47 -15.16 8.40 6.42
N PRO A 48 -14.69 9.34 7.26
CA PRO A 48 -14.30 10.67 6.80
C PRO A 48 -13.11 10.58 5.86
N ILE A 49 -13.01 11.50 4.88
CA ILE A 49 -11.88 11.55 3.93
C ILE A 49 -10.55 11.58 4.69
N PHE A 50 -10.43 12.45 5.70
CA PHE A 50 -9.30 12.46 6.61
C PHE A 50 -9.67 11.72 7.90
N PRO A 51 -8.90 10.74 8.38
CA PRO A 51 -7.64 10.21 7.84
C PRO A 51 -7.78 9.00 6.90
N MET A 52 -9.03 8.48 6.68
CA MET A 52 -9.28 7.17 6.07
C MET A 52 -8.68 7.01 4.67
N MET A 53 -8.87 8.00 3.78
CA MET A 53 -8.35 7.96 2.43
C MET A 53 -6.82 7.87 2.42
N PHE A 54 -6.15 8.61 3.30
CA PHE A 54 -4.68 8.66 3.34
C PHE A 54 -4.05 7.38 3.89
N ILE A 55 -4.78 6.64 4.73
CA ILE A 55 -4.36 5.30 5.16
C ILE A 55 -4.54 4.29 4.02
N SER A 56 -5.63 4.40 3.25
CA SER A 56 -5.94 3.46 2.15
C SER A 56 -4.96 3.59 0.97
N ILE A 57 -4.46 4.80 0.67
CA ILE A 57 -3.49 5.06 -0.42
C ILE A 57 -2.06 4.67 0.00
N ALA A 58 -1.91 3.66 0.85
CA ALA A 58 -0.65 3.35 1.50
C ALA A 58 0.50 3.03 0.52
N CYS A 59 0.29 2.17 -0.47
CA CYS A 59 1.39 1.67 -1.29
C CYS A 59 1.72 2.58 -2.48
N GLY A 60 0.74 3.27 -3.05
CA GLY A 60 0.94 4.05 -4.28
C GLY A 60 1.58 5.43 -4.09
N ALA A 61 1.53 5.98 -2.87
CA ALA A 61 2.06 7.32 -2.58
C ALA A 61 3.21 7.28 -1.59
N ILE A 62 2.99 6.77 -0.38
CA ILE A 62 4.00 6.67 0.68
C ILE A 62 3.86 5.30 1.34
N SER A 63 4.87 4.43 1.17
CA SER A 63 4.84 3.07 1.70
C SER A 63 6.00 2.80 2.65
N GLY A 64 5.68 2.35 3.85
CA GLY A 64 6.66 1.88 4.82
C GLY A 64 7.34 0.58 4.40
N PHE A 65 6.76 -0.18 3.48
CA PHE A 65 7.36 -1.39 2.95
C PHE A 65 8.74 -1.12 2.31
N HIS A 66 8.93 0.05 1.73
CA HIS A 66 10.21 0.47 1.18
C HIS A 66 11.32 0.58 2.23
N ALA A 67 10.99 0.91 3.47
CA ALA A 67 11.96 0.95 4.56
C ALA A 67 12.62 -0.42 4.81
N THR A 68 11.89 -1.50 4.64
CA THR A 68 12.40 -2.87 4.79
C THR A 68 13.10 -3.39 3.55
N GLN A 69 12.68 -2.95 2.35
CA GLN A 69 13.21 -3.41 1.08
C GLN A 69 14.47 -2.66 0.64
N SER A 70 14.53 -1.35 0.85
CA SER A 70 15.65 -0.53 0.39
C SER A 70 17.01 -0.99 0.92
N PRO A 71 17.18 -1.35 2.21
CA PRO A 71 18.44 -1.88 2.71
C PRO A 71 18.85 -3.21 2.07
N LEU A 72 17.88 -4.08 1.76
CA LEU A 72 18.15 -5.35 1.07
C LEU A 72 18.59 -5.11 -0.36
N MET A 73 17.93 -4.21 -1.07
CA MET A 73 18.29 -3.84 -2.44
C MET A 73 19.66 -3.15 -2.50
N ALA A 74 19.97 -2.26 -1.54
CA ALA A 74 21.25 -1.60 -1.45
C ALA A 74 22.40 -2.61 -1.31
N ARG A 75 22.22 -3.67 -0.54
CA ARG A 75 23.22 -4.77 -0.39
C ARG A 75 23.42 -5.59 -1.66
N CYS A 76 22.44 -5.59 -2.58
CA CYS A 76 22.48 -6.34 -3.83
C CYS A 76 23.01 -5.50 -5.01
N MET A 77 23.18 -4.21 -4.85
CA MET A 77 23.67 -3.32 -5.90
C MET A 77 25.17 -3.59 -6.16
N THR A 78 25.51 -3.67 -7.45
CA THR A 78 26.90 -3.84 -7.92
C THR A 78 27.54 -2.52 -8.32
N ASN A 79 26.75 -1.47 -8.59
CA ASN A 79 27.19 -0.15 -9.02
C ASN A 79 26.31 0.94 -8.41
N GLU A 80 26.92 1.89 -7.72
CA GLU A 80 26.23 3.04 -7.10
C GLU A 80 25.44 3.92 -8.08
N ASN A 81 25.91 4.04 -9.33
CA ASN A 81 25.24 4.82 -10.37
C ASN A 81 23.83 4.29 -10.71
N GLN A 82 23.54 3.03 -10.40
CA GLN A 82 22.22 2.43 -10.58
C GLN A 82 21.23 2.81 -9.47
N GLY A 83 21.69 3.38 -8.37
CA GLY A 83 20.86 3.70 -7.21
C GLY A 83 19.68 4.60 -7.56
N ARG A 84 19.89 5.62 -8.41
CA ARG A 84 18.81 6.53 -8.83
C ARG A 84 17.71 5.80 -9.61
N SER A 85 18.07 4.93 -10.55
CA SER A 85 17.06 4.19 -11.34
C SER A 85 16.37 3.11 -10.53
N ILE A 86 17.09 2.44 -9.61
CA ILE A 86 16.55 1.37 -8.78
C ILE A 86 15.60 1.94 -7.71
N PHE A 87 15.99 2.96 -6.96
CA PHE A 87 15.18 3.47 -5.86
C PHE A 87 14.16 4.51 -6.33
N TYR A 88 14.60 5.57 -7.02
CA TYR A 88 13.71 6.63 -7.47
C TYR A 88 12.88 6.21 -8.68
N GLY A 89 13.51 5.58 -9.68
CA GLY A 89 12.84 5.16 -10.91
C GLY A 89 11.72 4.14 -10.65
N SER A 90 11.93 3.17 -9.76
CA SER A 90 10.89 2.21 -9.40
C SER A 90 9.70 2.87 -8.69
N MET A 91 9.95 3.85 -7.81
CA MET A 91 8.89 4.60 -7.13
C MET A 91 8.05 5.44 -8.11
N VAL A 92 8.70 6.08 -9.09
CA VAL A 92 7.98 6.83 -10.14
C VAL A 92 7.10 5.87 -10.95
N THR A 93 7.63 4.70 -11.31
CA THR A 93 6.86 3.68 -12.06
C THR A 93 5.67 3.18 -11.25
N GLU A 94 5.88 2.89 -9.96
CA GLU A 94 4.80 2.46 -9.05
C GLU A 94 3.71 3.54 -8.93
N GLY A 95 4.11 4.81 -8.76
CA GLY A 95 3.17 5.93 -8.69
C GLY A 95 2.35 6.10 -9.99
N ILE A 96 2.97 5.95 -11.16
CA ILE A 96 2.26 6.00 -12.45
C ILE A 96 1.25 4.86 -12.55
N VAL A 97 1.63 3.64 -12.21
CA VAL A 97 0.72 2.49 -12.23
C VAL A 97 -0.43 2.69 -11.23
N ALA A 98 -0.14 3.21 -10.03
CA ALA A 98 -1.17 3.52 -9.04
C ALA A 98 -2.16 4.59 -9.56
N LEU A 99 -1.70 5.62 -10.25
CA LEU A 99 -2.56 6.64 -10.86
C LEU A 99 -3.45 6.07 -11.97
N ILE A 100 -2.92 5.15 -12.79
CA ILE A 100 -3.72 4.46 -13.82
C ILE A 100 -4.86 3.67 -13.17
N TRP A 101 -4.56 2.93 -12.10
CA TRP A 101 -5.57 2.19 -11.36
C TRP A 101 -6.54 3.08 -10.60
N ALA A 102 -6.07 4.21 -10.05
CA ALA A 102 -6.93 5.19 -9.40
C ALA A 102 -7.94 5.77 -10.40
N ALA A 103 -7.50 6.16 -11.61
CA ALA A 103 -8.38 6.65 -12.66
C ALA A 103 -9.40 5.58 -13.09
N ALA A 104 -8.95 4.34 -13.29
CA ALA A 104 -9.82 3.22 -13.65
C ALA A 104 -10.86 2.93 -12.57
N ALA A 105 -10.46 2.91 -11.29
CA ALA A 105 -11.36 2.69 -10.17
C ALA A 105 -12.35 3.87 -10.00
N THR A 106 -11.91 5.10 -10.18
CA THR A 106 -12.77 6.28 -10.09
C THR A 106 -13.87 6.23 -11.15
N TYR A 107 -13.54 5.82 -12.38
CA TYR A 107 -14.54 5.59 -13.41
C TYR A 107 -15.45 4.41 -13.06
N PHE A 108 -14.89 3.29 -12.60
CA PHE A 108 -15.66 2.09 -12.24
C PHE A 108 -16.76 2.39 -11.20
N PHE A 109 -16.48 3.24 -10.23
CA PHE A 109 -17.45 3.65 -9.20
C PHE A 109 -18.33 4.85 -9.61
N SER A 110 -18.13 5.44 -10.79
CA SER A 110 -19.03 6.47 -11.31
C SER A 110 -20.36 5.84 -11.80
N PRO A 111 -21.46 6.60 -11.84
CA PRO A 111 -22.74 6.10 -12.38
C PRO A 111 -22.63 5.54 -13.81
N GLU A 112 -21.87 6.21 -14.67
CA GLU A 112 -21.60 5.80 -16.04
C GLU A 112 -20.80 4.49 -16.06
N GLY A 113 -19.76 4.38 -15.22
CA GLY A 113 -18.93 3.20 -15.12
C GLY A 113 -19.71 2.00 -14.60
N GLN A 114 -20.50 2.16 -13.55
CA GLN A 114 -21.37 1.09 -13.03
C GLN A 114 -22.31 0.54 -14.10
N SER A 115 -22.93 1.45 -14.87
CA SER A 115 -23.77 1.08 -16.01
C SER A 115 -22.98 0.33 -17.09
N ALA A 116 -21.79 0.83 -17.45
CA ALA A 116 -20.93 0.24 -18.47
C ALA A 116 -20.42 -1.16 -18.10
N PHE A 117 -20.15 -1.40 -16.81
CA PHE A 117 -19.74 -2.72 -16.31
C PHE A 117 -20.90 -3.63 -15.91
N GLY A 118 -22.16 -3.22 -16.19
CA GLY A 118 -23.35 -4.03 -15.91
C GLY A 118 -23.62 -4.24 -14.42
N ILE A 119 -23.17 -3.32 -13.56
CA ILE A 119 -23.41 -3.36 -12.13
C ILE A 119 -24.77 -2.70 -11.88
N THR A 120 -25.80 -3.54 -11.77
CA THR A 120 -27.21 -3.09 -11.62
C THR A 120 -27.64 -2.93 -10.15
N GLU A 121 -26.85 -3.40 -9.22
CA GLU A 121 -27.12 -3.32 -7.78
C GLU A 121 -26.08 -2.43 -7.10
N ASN A 122 -26.52 -1.75 -6.04
CA ASN A 122 -25.70 -0.84 -5.26
C ASN A 122 -24.28 -1.34 -5.10
N ALA A 123 -23.31 -0.45 -5.26
CA ALA A 123 -21.87 -0.75 -5.14
C ALA A 123 -21.49 -1.50 -3.83
N ASP A 124 -22.40 -1.49 -2.85
CA ASP A 124 -22.32 -2.28 -1.61
C ASP A 124 -22.33 -3.80 -1.84
N ASN A 125 -22.90 -4.29 -2.94
CA ASN A 125 -22.87 -5.72 -3.30
C ASN A 125 -21.62 -6.10 -4.11
N VAL A 126 -20.87 -5.14 -4.63
CA VAL A 126 -19.47 -5.30 -5.01
C VAL A 126 -18.59 -5.16 -3.76
N ASN A 127 -19.05 -5.64 -2.62
CA ASN A 127 -18.25 -5.88 -1.40
C ASN A 127 -17.15 -6.88 -1.73
N GLY A 128 -16.52 -6.57 -2.82
CA GLY A 128 -15.45 -7.31 -3.37
C GLY A 128 -14.17 -6.76 -2.82
N SER A 129 -13.36 -7.66 -2.40
CA SER A 129 -11.94 -7.41 -2.28
C SER A 129 -11.47 -6.63 -3.51
N ALA A 130 -10.48 -5.76 -3.37
CA ALA A 130 -9.82 -5.04 -4.47
C ALA A 130 -9.51 -5.98 -5.67
N ALA A 131 -9.29 -7.26 -5.41
CA ALA A 131 -9.08 -8.31 -6.40
C ALA A 131 -10.25 -8.48 -7.39
N ILE A 132 -11.49 -8.46 -6.91
CA ILE A 132 -12.70 -8.60 -7.76
C ILE A 132 -12.87 -7.34 -8.63
N ILE A 133 -12.61 -6.16 -8.08
CA ILE A 133 -12.68 -4.90 -8.83
C ILE A 133 -11.63 -4.88 -9.93
N VAL A 134 -10.39 -5.27 -9.64
CA VAL A 134 -9.31 -5.39 -10.63
C VAL A 134 -9.70 -6.36 -11.74
N GLN A 135 -10.29 -7.51 -11.39
CA GLN A 135 -10.76 -8.49 -12.37
C GLN A 135 -11.85 -7.91 -13.26
N LYS A 136 -12.90 -7.30 -12.68
CA LYS A 136 -14.02 -6.71 -13.43
C LYS A 136 -13.58 -5.61 -14.38
N ILE A 137 -12.73 -4.68 -13.92
CA ILE A 137 -12.17 -3.62 -14.77
C ILE A 137 -11.36 -4.23 -15.92
N SER A 138 -10.48 -5.18 -15.62
CA SER A 138 -9.62 -5.79 -16.62
C SER A 138 -10.42 -6.63 -17.63
N GLU A 139 -11.42 -7.35 -17.19
CA GLU A 139 -12.30 -8.13 -18.05
C GLU A 139 -13.19 -7.24 -18.92
N GLY A 140 -13.76 -6.20 -18.35
CA GLY A 140 -14.64 -5.28 -19.09
C GLY A 140 -13.90 -4.45 -20.13
N TRP A 141 -12.67 -4.03 -19.86
CA TRP A 141 -11.90 -3.19 -20.78
C TRP A 141 -10.96 -3.96 -21.72
N LEU A 142 -10.37 -5.05 -21.26
CA LEU A 142 -9.39 -5.85 -22.01
C LEU A 142 -9.95 -7.22 -22.43
N GLY A 143 -11.22 -7.47 -22.16
CA GLY A 143 -11.89 -8.74 -22.48
C GLY A 143 -11.35 -9.92 -21.67
N VAL A 144 -11.60 -11.14 -22.17
CA VAL A 144 -11.24 -12.40 -21.51
C VAL A 144 -9.75 -12.50 -21.22
N ILE A 145 -8.90 -11.98 -22.12
CA ILE A 145 -7.44 -11.98 -21.94
C ILE A 145 -7.07 -11.09 -20.75
N GLY A 146 -7.70 -9.91 -20.65
CA GLY A 146 -7.49 -8.99 -19.52
C GLY A 146 -7.92 -9.60 -18.19
N GLY A 147 -9.08 -10.24 -18.14
CA GLY A 147 -9.54 -10.94 -16.94
C GLY A 147 -8.58 -12.05 -16.50
N PHE A 148 -8.07 -12.87 -17.45
CA PHE A 148 -7.09 -13.91 -17.16
C PHE A 148 -5.76 -13.33 -16.64
N LEU A 149 -5.27 -12.26 -17.27
CA LEU A 149 -4.07 -11.57 -16.81
C LEU A 149 -4.25 -10.97 -15.40
N ALA A 150 -5.44 -10.43 -15.10
CA ALA A 150 -5.75 -9.88 -13.77
C ALA A 150 -5.70 -10.97 -12.69
N ILE A 151 -6.33 -12.12 -12.92
CA ILE A 151 -6.34 -13.24 -11.99
C ILE A 151 -4.90 -13.72 -11.72
N LEU A 152 -4.12 -13.93 -12.78
CA LEU A 152 -2.71 -14.33 -12.63
C LEU A 152 -1.89 -13.29 -11.85
N GLY A 153 -2.10 -12.00 -12.12
CA GLY A 153 -1.43 -10.90 -11.42
C GLY A 153 -1.79 -10.85 -9.93
N VAL A 154 -3.07 -10.97 -9.63
CA VAL A 154 -3.59 -11.00 -8.25
C VAL A 154 -3.06 -12.18 -7.45
N ILE A 155 -2.80 -13.32 -8.09
CA ILE A 155 -2.21 -14.50 -7.44
C ILE A 155 -0.68 -14.36 -7.32
N ALA A 156 0.00 -13.97 -8.40
CA ALA A 156 1.46 -13.98 -8.45
C ALA A 156 2.10 -12.85 -7.63
N ALA A 157 1.49 -11.66 -7.60
CA ALA A 157 2.04 -10.52 -6.87
C ALA A 157 2.15 -10.75 -5.35
N PRO A 158 1.11 -11.25 -4.64
CA PRO A 158 1.21 -11.58 -3.22
C PRO A 158 2.25 -12.66 -2.90
N ILE A 159 2.40 -13.69 -3.78
CA ILE A 159 3.38 -14.75 -3.58
C ILE A 159 4.81 -14.17 -3.54
N THR A 160 5.14 -13.31 -4.48
CA THR A 160 6.49 -12.71 -4.56
C THR A 160 6.73 -11.68 -3.47
N SER A 161 5.72 -10.88 -3.15
CA SER A 161 5.77 -9.90 -2.06
C SER A 161 5.87 -10.60 -0.71
N GLY A 162 5.12 -11.70 -0.51
CA GLY A 162 5.17 -12.52 0.70
C GLY A 162 6.55 -13.14 0.93
N ASP A 163 7.17 -13.75 -0.10
CA ASP A 163 8.55 -14.28 0.02
C ASP A 163 9.52 -13.19 0.50
N THR A 164 9.41 -12.00 -0.07
CA THR A 164 10.30 -10.90 0.28
C THR A 164 10.01 -10.35 1.69
N ALA A 165 8.74 -10.25 2.09
CA ALA A 165 8.34 -9.81 3.42
C ALA A 165 8.81 -10.79 4.51
N PHE A 166 8.61 -12.10 4.33
CA PHE A 166 9.09 -13.12 5.26
C PHE A 166 10.62 -13.14 5.36
N ARG A 167 11.30 -12.92 4.25
CA ARG A 167 12.77 -12.79 4.23
C ARG A 167 13.24 -11.60 5.03
N SER A 168 12.61 -10.45 4.86
CA SER A 168 12.91 -9.22 5.60
C SER A 168 12.67 -9.41 7.09
N ALA A 169 11.49 -9.92 7.46
CA ALA A 169 11.14 -10.19 8.86
C ALA A 169 12.14 -11.13 9.52
N ARG A 170 12.51 -12.22 8.84
CA ARG A 170 13.53 -13.14 9.33
C ARG A 170 14.88 -12.47 9.56
N LEU A 171 15.33 -11.64 8.62
CA LEU A 171 16.63 -10.96 8.74
C LEU A 171 16.61 -9.93 9.85
N ILE A 172 15.54 -9.15 10.01
CA ILE A 172 15.39 -8.18 11.09
C ILE A 172 15.42 -8.89 12.45
N ILE A 173 14.67 -9.98 12.62
CA ILE A 173 14.69 -10.77 13.86
C ILE A 173 16.07 -11.37 14.12
N ALA A 174 16.73 -11.88 13.08
CA ALA A 174 18.06 -12.45 13.19
C ALA A 174 19.10 -11.40 13.63
N ASP A 175 19.04 -10.20 13.06
CA ASP A 175 19.92 -9.08 13.42
C ASP A 175 19.66 -8.63 14.88
N PHE A 176 18.39 -8.54 15.28
CA PHE A 176 18.02 -8.18 16.64
C PHE A 176 18.47 -9.23 17.68
N MET A 177 18.29 -10.51 17.36
CA MET A 177 18.70 -11.63 18.21
C MET A 177 20.19 -12.01 18.06
N LYS A 178 20.93 -11.34 17.18
CA LYS A 178 22.34 -11.62 16.84
C LYS A 178 22.56 -13.08 16.42
N ILE A 179 21.61 -13.67 15.69
CA ILE A 179 21.68 -15.03 15.21
C ILE A 179 22.28 -15.08 13.81
N GLU A 180 23.38 -15.78 13.65
CA GLU A 180 23.98 -16.00 12.32
C GLU A 180 23.07 -16.79 11.38
N GLN A 181 22.89 -16.29 10.14
CA GLN A 181 21.97 -16.87 9.15
C GLN A 181 22.65 -17.82 8.13
N LYS A 182 23.90 -18.25 8.39
CA LYS A 182 24.61 -19.18 7.50
C LYS A 182 24.05 -20.61 7.59
N SER A 183 23.70 -21.07 8.81
CA SER A 183 23.18 -22.42 9.05
C SER A 183 21.68 -22.50 8.73
N ILE A 184 21.24 -23.57 8.06
CA ILE A 184 19.84 -23.86 7.76
C ILE A 184 19.04 -24.01 9.04
N THR A 185 19.56 -24.71 10.04
CA THR A 185 18.90 -24.92 11.34
C THR A 185 18.58 -23.59 12.02
N LYS A 186 19.55 -22.67 12.07
CA LYS A 186 19.35 -21.33 12.66
C LYS A 186 18.31 -20.49 11.90
N ARG A 187 18.20 -20.68 10.58
CA ARG A 187 17.13 -20.04 9.77
C ARG A 187 15.76 -20.62 10.12
N LEU A 188 15.65 -21.94 10.26
CA LEU A 188 14.39 -22.62 10.58
C LEU A 188 13.86 -22.21 11.94
N VAL A 189 14.71 -22.02 12.95
CA VAL A 189 14.33 -21.55 14.28
C VAL A 189 13.57 -20.22 14.23
N ILE A 190 13.90 -19.33 13.30
CA ILE A 190 13.16 -18.07 13.14
C ILE A 190 11.98 -18.23 12.17
N CYS A 191 12.15 -19.01 11.09
CA CYS A 191 11.11 -19.16 10.08
C CYS A 191 9.88 -19.89 10.60
N ILE A 192 10.07 -20.97 11.37
CA ILE A 192 8.96 -21.81 11.84
C ILE A 192 7.96 -20.99 12.70
N PRO A 193 8.37 -20.25 13.75
CA PRO A 193 7.46 -19.41 14.51
C PRO A 193 6.77 -18.33 13.67
N LEU A 194 7.49 -17.73 12.71
CA LEU A 194 6.91 -16.73 11.79
C LEU A 194 5.80 -17.35 10.92
N PHE A 195 6.03 -18.54 10.37
CA PHE A 195 5.03 -19.22 9.56
C PHE A 195 3.84 -19.69 10.39
N ILE A 196 4.06 -20.18 11.62
CA ILE A 196 2.97 -20.54 12.53
C ILE A 196 2.10 -19.33 12.83
N LEU A 197 2.70 -18.18 13.14
CA LEU A 197 1.98 -16.93 13.35
C LEU A 197 1.19 -16.50 12.11
N ALA A 198 1.82 -16.55 10.93
CA ALA A 198 1.17 -16.18 9.67
C ALA A 198 -0.01 -17.09 9.33
N ILE A 199 0.13 -18.41 9.56
CA ILE A 199 -0.96 -19.37 9.37
C ILE A 199 -2.08 -19.11 10.37
N GLY A 200 -1.77 -18.81 11.62
CA GLY A 200 -2.78 -18.43 12.63
C GLY A 200 -3.59 -17.21 12.23
N ILE A 201 -2.91 -16.16 11.74
CA ILE A 201 -3.56 -14.95 11.21
C ILE A 201 -4.42 -15.28 9.98
N LEU A 202 -3.92 -16.13 9.07
CA LEU A 202 -4.69 -16.58 7.91
C LEU A 202 -5.95 -17.34 8.29
N ILE A 203 -5.85 -18.28 9.23
CA ILE A 203 -7.02 -19.05 9.72
C ILE A 203 -8.05 -18.09 10.32
N TYR A 204 -7.61 -17.15 11.16
CA TYR A 204 -8.49 -16.12 11.71
C TYR A 204 -9.17 -15.30 10.61
N SER A 205 -8.42 -14.85 9.61
CA SER A 205 -8.94 -14.09 8.47
C SER A 205 -10.00 -14.84 7.66
N LEU A 206 -9.90 -16.17 7.58
CA LEU A 206 -10.86 -17.01 6.86
C LEU A 206 -12.06 -17.44 7.71
N ALA A 207 -11.89 -17.50 9.04
CA ALA A 207 -12.93 -17.94 9.95
C ALA A 207 -13.94 -16.84 10.29
N ASP A 208 -13.50 -15.59 10.33
CA ASP A 208 -14.33 -14.42 10.63
C ASP A 208 -14.75 -13.72 9.33
N LYS A 209 -16.02 -13.31 9.23
CA LYS A 209 -16.54 -12.58 8.05
C LYS A 209 -15.82 -11.25 7.83
N ASP A 210 -15.47 -10.56 8.90
CA ASP A 210 -14.80 -9.26 8.89
C ASP A 210 -13.28 -9.39 9.12
N GLY A 211 -12.80 -10.60 9.32
CA GLY A 211 -11.41 -10.89 9.70
C GLY A 211 -10.40 -10.41 8.66
N PHE A 212 -10.70 -10.60 7.37
CA PHE A 212 -9.84 -10.09 6.28
C PHE A 212 -9.78 -8.58 6.28
N GLU A 213 -10.92 -7.89 6.41
CA GLU A 213 -10.98 -6.43 6.40
C GLU A 213 -10.25 -5.83 7.61
N MET A 214 -10.41 -6.44 8.78
CA MET A 214 -9.70 -6.04 10.00
C MET A 214 -8.18 -6.14 9.82
N ILE A 215 -7.68 -7.28 9.33
CA ILE A 215 -6.24 -7.48 9.08
C ILE A 215 -5.73 -6.49 8.03
N TRP A 216 -6.51 -6.24 6.97
CA TRP A 216 -6.18 -5.28 5.92
C TRP A 216 -6.04 -3.85 6.45
N ARG A 217 -6.94 -3.43 7.35
CA ARG A 217 -6.87 -2.12 8.02
C ARG A 217 -5.65 -1.99 8.92
N TYR A 218 -5.35 -3.00 9.73
CA TYR A 218 -4.12 -3.03 10.53
C TYR A 218 -2.86 -3.01 9.66
N PHE A 219 -2.84 -3.76 8.57
CA PHE A 219 -1.74 -3.75 7.62
C PHE A 219 -1.52 -2.34 7.05
N ALA A 220 -2.58 -1.69 6.58
CA ALA A 220 -2.51 -0.34 6.04
C ALA A 220 -1.96 0.66 7.08
N TRP A 221 -2.48 0.63 8.30
CA TRP A 221 -2.00 1.49 9.37
C TRP A 221 -0.55 1.22 9.76
N CYS A 222 -0.14 -0.03 9.93
CA CYS A 222 1.25 -0.41 10.24
C CYS A 222 2.21 0.04 9.14
N ASN A 223 1.82 -0.13 7.88
CA ASN A 223 2.62 0.31 6.74
C ASN A 223 2.84 1.83 6.75
N GLN A 224 1.79 2.62 6.99
CA GLN A 224 1.91 4.08 7.08
C GLN A 224 2.71 4.52 8.31
N THR A 225 2.55 3.85 9.44
CA THR A 225 3.33 4.13 10.64
C THR A 225 4.82 3.89 10.40
N LEU A 226 5.18 2.80 9.71
CA LEU A 226 6.57 2.55 9.33
C LEU A 226 7.10 3.61 8.36
N ALA A 227 6.27 4.11 7.44
CA ALA A 227 6.62 5.22 6.56
C ALA A 227 6.91 6.51 7.35
N VAL A 228 6.13 6.80 8.39
CA VAL A 228 6.37 7.94 9.29
C VAL A 228 7.76 7.87 9.93
N PHE A 229 8.11 6.73 10.54
CA PHE A 229 9.44 6.55 11.12
C PHE A 229 10.55 6.75 10.10
N THR A 230 10.36 6.25 8.89
CA THR A 230 11.35 6.40 7.81
C THR A 230 11.50 7.85 7.38
N LEU A 231 10.39 8.57 7.20
CA LEU A 231 10.41 9.99 6.83
C LEU A 231 11.12 10.84 7.89
N TRP A 232 10.86 10.58 9.17
CA TRP A 232 11.55 11.26 10.27
C TRP A 232 13.05 10.93 10.29
N ALA A 233 13.44 9.67 10.11
CA ALA A 233 14.84 9.27 10.04
C ALA A 233 15.59 9.97 8.89
N ILE A 234 14.96 10.05 7.71
CA ILE A 234 15.52 10.76 6.54
C ILE A 234 15.60 12.26 6.83
N THR A 235 14.56 12.84 7.46
CA THR A 235 14.54 14.27 7.82
C THR A 235 15.69 14.63 8.74
N VAL A 236 15.90 13.84 9.79
CA VAL A 236 17.03 14.03 10.73
C VAL A 236 18.37 13.89 10.00
N TYR A 237 18.52 12.87 9.15
CA TYR A 237 19.74 12.68 8.36
C TYR A 237 20.03 13.88 7.43
N LEU A 238 19.01 14.38 6.71
CA LEU A 238 19.17 15.53 5.83
C LEU A 238 19.50 16.81 6.60
N ALA A 239 18.87 17.02 7.76
CA ALA A 239 19.15 18.15 8.64
C ALA A 239 20.61 18.12 9.14
N GLN A 240 21.10 16.98 9.64
CA GLN A 240 22.49 16.79 10.05
C GLN A 240 23.49 17.02 8.91
N LYS A 241 23.11 16.65 7.69
CA LYS A 241 23.94 16.89 6.48
C LYS A 241 23.75 18.30 5.90
N LYS A 242 23.00 19.19 6.56
CA LYS A 242 22.67 20.55 6.09
C LYS A 242 22.10 20.58 4.68
N LYS A 243 21.30 19.56 4.32
CA LYS A 243 20.60 19.46 3.04
C LYS A 243 19.15 19.90 3.20
N LEU A 244 18.42 19.99 2.08
CA LEU A 244 17.01 20.41 2.03
C LEU A 244 16.11 19.36 2.72
N TYR A 245 15.97 19.43 4.03
CA TYR A 245 15.19 18.49 4.82
C TYR A 245 13.67 18.75 4.78
N TRP A 246 13.24 19.91 4.33
CA TRP A 246 11.82 20.27 4.21
C TRP A 246 11.04 19.32 3.31
N VAL A 247 11.68 18.76 2.29
CA VAL A 247 11.08 17.81 1.35
C VAL A 247 10.54 16.55 2.06
N THR A 248 11.18 16.14 3.14
CA THR A 248 10.76 14.98 3.93
C THR A 248 10.03 15.36 5.21
N LEU A 249 10.29 16.55 5.76
CA LEU A 249 9.66 17.04 6.97
C LEU A 249 8.16 17.28 6.78
N ILE A 250 7.75 17.93 5.67
CA ILE A 250 6.34 18.22 5.41
C ILE A 250 5.51 16.92 5.29
N PRO A 251 5.92 15.92 4.47
CA PRO A 251 5.24 14.63 4.47
C PRO A 251 5.30 13.90 5.82
N ALA A 252 6.39 14.02 6.57
CA ALA A 252 6.50 13.38 7.90
C ALA A 252 5.48 13.93 8.89
N LEU A 253 5.33 15.26 8.96
CA LEU A 253 4.35 15.93 9.80
C LEU A 253 2.92 15.51 9.42
N PHE A 254 2.60 15.57 8.14
CA PHE A 254 1.28 15.20 7.63
C PHE A 254 0.95 13.73 7.94
N MET A 255 1.85 12.80 7.61
CA MET A 255 1.62 11.38 7.84
C MET A 255 1.60 11.00 9.33
N THR A 256 2.33 11.72 10.18
CA THR A 256 2.23 11.56 11.64
C THR A 256 0.82 11.88 12.11
N THR A 257 0.27 13.00 11.65
CA THR A 257 -1.11 13.39 11.98
C THR A 257 -2.11 12.36 11.47
N VAL A 258 -1.96 11.89 10.24
CA VAL A 258 -2.83 10.86 9.63
C VAL A 258 -2.82 9.57 10.45
N THR A 259 -1.64 9.01 10.74
CA THR A 259 -1.51 7.70 11.40
C THR A 259 -2.00 7.72 12.84
N ILE A 260 -1.75 8.80 13.57
CA ILE A 260 -2.22 8.94 14.94
C ILE A 260 -3.73 9.20 14.98
N THR A 261 -4.23 10.09 14.14
CA THR A 261 -5.69 10.33 14.05
C THR A 261 -6.42 9.04 13.70
N TYR A 262 -5.90 8.25 12.76
CA TYR A 262 -6.53 7.01 12.34
C TYR A 262 -6.67 6.01 13.50
N ILE A 263 -5.59 5.68 14.20
CA ILE A 263 -5.64 4.68 15.29
C ILE A 263 -6.47 5.15 16.49
N LEU A 264 -6.59 6.46 16.69
CA LEU A 264 -7.43 7.02 17.73
C LEU A 264 -8.91 6.99 17.34
N TYR A 265 -9.24 7.22 16.07
CA TYR A 265 -10.61 7.36 15.58
C TYR A 265 -11.23 6.04 15.15
N ASP A 266 -10.50 5.19 14.41
CA ASP A 266 -11.03 3.97 13.81
C ASP A 266 -11.45 2.95 14.89
N PRO A 267 -12.58 2.24 14.72
CA PRO A 267 -13.02 1.18 15.64
C PRO A 267 -12.03 0.05 15.88
N ILE A 268 -11.09 -0.18 14.95
CA ILE A 268 -10.00 -1.16 15.15
C ILE A 268 -8.96 -0.69 16.18
N GLY A 269 -8.95 0.61 16.49
CA GLY A 269 -8.04 1.22 17.46
C GLY A 269 -8.76 1.59 18.77
N ILE A 270 -8.67 2.86 19.14
CA ILE A 270 -9.18 3.35 20.44
C ILE A 270 -10.65 3.82 20.35
N ASN A 271 -11.13 4.10 19.14
CA ASN A 271 -12.52 4.55 18.87
C ASN A 271 -12.93 5.83 19.61
N LEU A 272 -12.07 6.84 19.58
CA LEU A 272 -12.37 8.15 20.14
C LEU A 272 -13.22 9.01 19.18
N SER A 273 -13.81 10.08 19.68
CA SER A 273 -14.53 11.04 18.84
C SER A 273 -13.60 11.68 17.80
N TYR A 274 -14.12 11.97 16.60
CA TYR A 274 -13.36 12.50 15.48
C TYR A 274 -12.56 13.76 15.84
N ASN A 275 -13.23 14.75 16.46
CA ASN A 275 -12.58 16.01 16.83
C ASN A 275 -11.42 15.84 17.82
N LEU A 276 -11.58 14.95 18.80
CA LEU A 276 -10.53 14.65 19.76
C LEU A 276 -9.35 13.93 19.09
N SER A 277 -9.63 12.96 18.23
CA SER A 277 -8.62 12.23 17.49
C SER A 277 -7.79 13.14 16.57
N VAL A 278 -8.43 14.04 15.85
CA VAL A 278 -7.76 15.05 15.00
C VAL A 278 -6.93 16.01 15.86
N SER A 279 -7.47 16.48 16.98
CA SER A 279 -6.74 17.39 17.87
C SER A 279 -5.47 16.76 18.43
N ILE A 280 -5.55 15.53 18.93
CA ILE A 280 -4.38 14.78 19.41
C ILE A 280 -3.40 14.52 18.26
N GLY A 281 -3.89 14.07 17.11
CA GLY A 281 -3.07 13.82 15.93
C GLY A 281 -2.29 15.05 15.47
N THR A 282 -2.91 16.22 15.47
CA THR A 282 -2.27 17.49 15.07
C THR A 282 -1.26 18.03 16.09
N VAL A 283 -1.38 17.69 17.35
CA VAL A 283 -0.43 18.14 18.40
C VAL A 283 0.71 17.14 18.61
N SER A 284 0.53 15.90 18.20
CA SER A 284 1.48 14.81 18.48
C SER A 284 2.91 15.06 17.99
N TYR A 285 3.07 15.76 16.86
CA TYR A 285 4.40 16.07 16.32
C TYR A 285 5.14 17.20 17.08
N THR A 286 4.46 17.98 17.94
CA THR A 286 5.10 19.06 18.70
C THR A 286 6.13 18.55 19.69
N HIS A 287 6.05 17.28 20.06
CA HIS A 287 7.04 16.61 20.92
C HIS A 287 8.24 16.03 20.16
N LEU A 288 8.20 16.04 18.82
CA LEU A 288 9.29 15.57 17.99
C LEU A 288 10.23 16.75 17.69
N THR A 289 11.32 16.85 18.43
CA THR A 289 12.35 17.88 18.19
C THR A 289 13.38 17.39 17.19
N LEU A 290 13.67 18.23 16.18
CA LEU A 290 14.83 18.00 15.32
C LEU A 290 16.10 18.28 16.15
N PRO A 291 17.15 17.45 16.00
CA PRO A 291 18.44 17.77 16.63
C PRO A 291 18.98 19.09 16.06
N THR A 292 19.18 20.05 16.91
CA THR A 292 19.77 21.35 16.61
C THR A 292 21.27 21.24 16.36
#